data_8279834fb727caf948f26dc9cde5e46f
#
_entry.id   8279834fb727caf948f26dc9cde5e46f
#
_cell.length_a   1.000
_cell.length_b   1.000
_cell.length_c   1.000
_cell.angle_alpha   90.00
_cell.angle_beta   90.00
_cell.angle_gamma   90.00
#
_symmetry.space_group_name_H-M   'P 1'
#
loop_
_entity.id
_entity.type
_entity.pdbx_description
1 polymer ?
#
loop_
_entity_poly.entity_id
_entity_poly.type
_entity_poly.pdbx_seq_one_letter_code
_entity_poly.pdbx_strand_id
1 'polypeptide(L)'
;FTGFVSPFNLERCRNITIRNLSIDFTRTFHSEGTVRAAGNGWLDLEFPDKYRCDLTDGCLRFLDDEGRVYPYSSLLEFDTQRCEPAFHVDDYWLPAHTIPAERRPNGWIRIFRSDLKAAIGNTMVFGAARRLNPGITVSDSQGIAILDVKLHHCGGMGVIAQRSRDIGIER
;
A
#
# COMPACT_ATOMS: atom_id res chain seq x y z
N PHE A 1 1.98 -3.02 -14.55
CA PHE A 1 1.00 -1.92 -14.51
C PHE A 1 1.53 -0.74 -13.72
N THR A 2 1.08 0.46 -14.06
CA THR A 2 1.40 1.71 -13.35
C THR A 2 0.12 2.39 -12.90
N GLY A 3 0.18 3.09 -11.73
CA GLY A 3 -0.95 3.88 -11.22
C GLY A 3 -2.10 3.05 -10.65
N PHE A 4 -3.23 3.74 -10.42
CA PHE A 4 -4.42 3.18 -9.76
C PHE A 4 -5.33 2.50 -10.78
N VAL A 5 -5.06 1.24 -11.07
CA VAL A 5 -5.79 0.44 -12.07
C VAL A 5 -6.14 -0.94 -11.50
N SER A 6 -7.28 -1.48 -11.92
CA SER A 6 -7.60 -2.91 -11.78
C SER A 6 -7.40 -3.55 -13.15
N PRO A 7 -6.38 -4.41 -13.32
CA PRO A 7 -6.04 -5.00 -14.62
C PRO A 7 -7.16 -5.79 -15.27
N PHE A 8 -7.95 -6.51 -14.46
CA PHE A 8 -9.11 -7.24 -14.93
C PHE A 8 -10.37 -6.77 -14.18
N ASN A 9 -11.34 -6.28 -14.94
CA ASN A 9 -12.66 -5.94 -14.44
C ASN A 9 -13.71 -6.75 -15.19
N LEU A 10 -14.27 -7.77 -14.54
CA LEU A 10 -15.31 -8.65 -15.06
C LEU A 10 -16.66 -8.21 -14.47
N GLU A 11 -17.44 -7.51 -15.27
CA GLU A 11 -18.77 -7.04 -14.90
C GLU A 11 -19.82 -7.72 -15.79
N ARG A 12 -20.82 -8.34 -15.16
CA ARG A 12 -21.93 -9.03 -15.84
C ARG A 12 -21.44 -10.08 -16.87
N CYS A 13 -20.33 -10.75 -16.53
CA CYS A 13 -19.73 -11.78 -17.37
C CYS A 13 -20.24 -13.18 -17.01
N ARG A 14 -20.11 -14.11 -17.98
CA ARG A 14 -20.42 -15.53 -17.78
C ARG A 14 -19.35 -16.41 -18.41
N ASN A 15 -18.98 -17.49 -17.70
CA ASN A 15 -18.08 -18.54 -18.21
C ASN A 15 -16.75 -18.00 -18.72
N ILE A 16 -16.07 -17.18 -17.90
CA ILE A 16 -14.75 -16.61 -18.19
C ILE A 16 -13.69 -17.40 -17.47
N THR A 17 -12.60 -17.69 -18.14
CA THR A 17 -11.39 -18.26 -17.54
C THR A 17 -10.22 -17.31 -17.72
N ILE A 18 -9.57 -16.94 -16.63
CA ILE A 18 -8.28 -16.22 -16.59
C ILE A 18 -7.25 -17.24 -16.12
N ARG A 19 -6.18 -17.46 -16.89
CA ARG A 19 -5.21 -18.49 -16.55
C ARG A 19 -3.78 -18.19 -17.02
N ASN A 20 -2.81 -18.79 -16.31
CA ASN A 20 -1.39 -18.81 -16.71
C ASN A 20 -0.80 -17.42 -16.94
N LEU A 21 -0.99 -16.50 -16.00
CA LEU A 21 -0.42 -15.15 -16.10
C LEU A 21 0.03 -14.61 -14.75
N SER A 22 0.86 -13.60 -14.80
CA SER A 22 1.25 -12.82 -13.62
C SER A 22 0.82 -11.37 -13.78
N ILE A 23 0.26 -10.82 -12.73
CA ILE A 23 -0.10 -9.40 -12.61
C ILE A 23 0.84 -8.79 -11.59
N ASP A 24 1.53 -7.73 -11.98
CA ASP A 24 2.42 -6.99 -11.11
C ASP A 24 2.35 -5.49 -11.40
N PHE A 25 2.72 -4.69 -10.40
CA PHE A 25 2.73 -3.23 -10.47
C PHE A 25 4.17 -2.73 -10.29
N THR A 26 4.52 -1.67 -11.01
CA THR A 26 5.87 -1.08 -10.97
C THR A 26 6.25 -0.51 -9.61
N ARG A 27 5.25 -0.24 -8.78
CA ARG A 27 5.38 0.27 -7.44
C ARG A 27 4.33 -0.37 -6.52
N THR A 28 4.70 -0.66 -5.28
CA THR A 28 3.74 -1.01 -4.24
C THR A 28 2.80 0.17 -3.96
N PHE A 29 1.54 -0.10 -3.65
CA PHE A 29 0.56 0.95 -3.28
C PHE A 29 0.84 1.54 -1.89
N HIS A 30 1.41 0.75 -0.98
CA HIS A 30 1.93 1.23 0.28
C HIS A 30 3.32 1.85 0.07
N SER A 31 3.66 2.85 0.86
CA SER A 31 5.01 3.41 0.91
C SER A 31 5.66 3.01 2.22
N GLU A 32 6.97 2.78 2.21
CA GLU A 32 7.70 2.21 3.33
C GLU A 32 8.94 3.02 3.62
N GLY A 33 9.20 3.29 4.90
CA GLY A 33 10.42 3.95 5.34
C GLY A 33 11.03 3.23 6.54
N THR A 34 12.37 3.10 6.55
CA THR A 34 13.10 2.54 7.69
C THR A 34 13.20 3.57 8.81
N VAL A 35 12.86 3.18 10.02
CA VAL A 35 13.01 4.02 11.21
C VAL A 35 14.50 4.13 11.56
N ARG A 36 15.07 5.32 11.44
CA ARG A 36 16.48 5.61 11.71
C ARG A 36 16.71 6.26 13.07
N ALA A 37 15.71 7.01 13.55
CA ALA A 37 15.71 7.55 14.90
C ALA A 37 14.25 7.73 15.37
N ALA A 38 14.05 7.70 16.65
CA ALA A 38 12.74 7.86 17.28
C ALA A 38 12.87 8.71 18.56
N GLY A 39 11.82 9.47 18.84
CA GLY A 39 11.71 10.26 20.08
C GLY A 39 10.25 10.44 20.45
N ASN A 40 10.01 11.25 21.49
CA ASN A 40 8.65 11.51 21.93
C ASN A 40 7.88 12.30 20.87
N GLY A 41 6.97 11.63 20.20
CA GLY A 41 6.09 12.23 19.18
C GLY A 41 6.75 12.50 17.83
N TRP A 42 7.86 11.85 17.50
CA TRP A 42 8.48 11.95 16.19
C TRP A 42 9.28 10.70 15.80
N LEU A 43 9.40 10.47 14.49
CA LEU A 43 10.28 9.45 13.90
C LEU A 43 11.07 10.06 12.75
N ASP A 44 12.36 9.74 12.64
CA ASP A 44 13.16 9.97 11.43
C ASP A 44 13.11 8.72 10.55
N LEU A 45 12.69 8.89 9.32
CA LEU A 45 12.49 7.82 8.35
C LEU A 45 13.41 8.02 7.14
N GLU A 46 14.04 6.95 6.72
CA GLU A 46 14.73 6.88 5.44
C GLU A 46 13.86 6.14 4.44
N PHE A 47 13.54 6.80 3.33
CA PHE A 47 12.73 6.21 2.25
C PHE A 47 13.62 5.78 1.10
N PRO A 48 13.43 4.57 0.54
CA PRO A 48 14.01 4.18 -0.74
C PRO A 48 13.59 5.13 -1.86
N ASP A 49 14.45 5.33 -2.87
CA ASP A 49 14.24 6.26 -4.00
C ASP A 49 12.96 5.98 -4.79
N LYS A 50 12.50 4.72 -4.80
CA LYS A 50 11.21 4.34 -5.41
C LYS A 50 10.00 5.06 -4.80
N TYR A 51 10.12 5.61 -3.59
CA TYR A 51 9.07 6.40 -2.95
C TYR A 51 9.44 7.88 -3.00
N ARG A 52 9.05 8.56 -4.09
CA ARG A 52 9.25 10.00 -4.22
C ARG A 52 8.48 10.74 -3.15
N CYS A 53 9.21 11.47 -2.30
CA CYS A 53 8.63 12.24 -1.20
C CYS A 53 8.63 13.73 -1.51
N ASP A 54 7.48 14.36 -1.29
CA ASP A 54 7.29 15.81 -1.29
C ASP A 54 6.83 16.29 0.10
N LEU A 55 7.25 17.50 0.49
CA LEU A 55 6.92 18.13 1.78
C LEU A 55 6.15 19.43 1.55
N THR A 56 5.07 19.34 0.79
CA THR A 56 4.20 20.51 0.55
C THR A 56 3.47 20.89 1.84
N ASP A 57 3.46 22.17 2.15
CA ASP A 57 2.78 22.74 3.33
C ASP A 57 3.20 22.11 4.67
N GLY A 58 4.46 21.65 4.77
CA GLY A 58 5.00 21.01 5.97
C GLY A 58 4.41 19.64 6.27
N CYS A 59 3.83 18.98 5.27
CA CYS A 59 3.28 17.62 5.38
C CYS A 59 3.93 16.67 4.39
N LEU A 60 4.14 15.42 4.81
CA LEU A 60 4.65 14.38 3.92
C LEU A 60 3.60 13.96 2.88
N ARG A 61 4.01 13.92 1.62
CA ARG A 61 3.27 13.34 0.51
C ARG A 61 4.16 12.37 -0.27
N PHE A 62 3.56 11.32 -0.79
CA PHE A 62 4.20 10.43 -1.75
C PHE A 62 3.67 10.74 -3.15
N LEU A 63 4.56 10.67 -4.13
CA LEU A 63 4.23 10.95 -5.53
C LEU A 63 4.49 9.72 -6.40
N ASP A 64 3.70 9.58 -7.47
CA ASP A 64 4.01 8.65 -8.55
C ASP A 64 5.01 9.27 -9.55
N ASP A 65 5.35 8.53 -10.61
CA ASP A 65 6.29 8.98 -11.62
C ASP A 65 5.79 10.19 -12.42
N GLU A 66 4.47 10.40 -12.46
CA GLU A 66 3.82 11.54 -13.12
C GLU A 66 3.58 12.72 -12.17
N GLY A 67 4.02 12.61 -10.91
CA GLY A 67 3.87 13.65 -9.89
C GLY A 67 2.49 13.69 -9.22
N ARG A 68 1.64 12.69 -9.43
CA ARG A 68 0.35 12.58 -8.75
C ARG A 68 0.52 12.06 -7.33
N VAL A 69 -0.29 12.57 -6.41
CA VAL A 69 -0.23 12.16 -5.01
C VAL A 69 -0.73 10.73 -4.81
N TYR A 70 0.09 9.92 -4.14
CA TYR A 70 -0.29 8.62 -3.58
C TYR A 70 -0.85 8.82 -2.17
N PRO A 71 -2.17 8.85 -1.98
CA PRO A 71 -2.77 9.12 -0.69
C PRO A 71 -2.59 7.93 0.25
N TYR A 72 -2.27 8.22 1.50
CA TYR A 72 -2.19 7.22 2.58
C TYR A 72 -3.13 7.61 3.73
N SER A 73 -3.60 6.64 4.51
CA SER A 73 -4.57 6.86 5.59
C SER A 73 -4.19 6.21 6.90
N SER A 74 -3.11 5.44 6.92
CA SER A 74 -2.66 4.77 8.14
C SER A 74 -1.15 4.63 8.17
N LEU A 75 -0.62 4.41 9.38
CA LEU A 75 0.76 3.98 9.60
C LEU A 75 0.72 2.68 10.40
N LEU A 76 1.58 1.73 10.02
CA LEU A 76 1.76 0.48 10.74
C LEU A 76 3.24 0.11 10.78
N GLU A 77 3.74 -0.25 11.94
CA GLU A 77 5.12 -0.70 12.12
C GLU A 77 5.24 -2.19 11.81
N PHE A 78 6.28 -2.55 11.05
CA PHE A 78 6.68 -3.93 10.79
C PHE A 78 8.06 -4.20 11.37
N ASP A 79 8.21 -5.33 12.04
CA ASP A 79 9.50 -5.88 12.39
C ASP A 79 10.21 -6.33 11.10
N THR A 80 11.26 -5.61 10.73
CA THR A 80 11.97 -5.83 9.46
C THR A 80 12.68 -7.18 9.42
N GLN A 81 13.12 -7.70 10.58
CA GLN A 81 13.82 -8.98 10.65
C GLN A 81 12.85 -10.17 10.53
N ARG A 82 11.67 -10.05 11.16
CA ARG A 82 10.66 -11.10 11.20
C ARG A 82 9.67 -11.03 10.04
N CYS A 83 9.66 -9.92 9.28
CA CYS A 83 8.73 -9.66 8.18
C CYS A 83 7.26 -9.78 8.59
N GLU A 84 6.92 -9.33 9.79
CA GLU A 84 5.56 -9.34 10.34
C GLU A 84 5.25 -7.99 11.04
N PRO A 85 3.97 -7.65 11.29
CA PRO A 85 3.63 -6.50 12.14
C PRO A 85 4.38 -6.59 13.47
N ALA A 86 4.98 -5.50 13.92
CA ALA A 86 5.75 -5.49 15.15
C ALA A 86 4.84 -5.78 16.36
N PHE A 87 5.40 -6.39 17.40
CA PHE A 87 4.62 -6.79 18.57
C PHE A 87 4.13 -5.56 19.36
N HIS A 88 2.85 -5.57 19.75
CA HIS A 88 2.18 -4.45 20.45
C HIS A 88 2.21 -3.11 19.72
N VAL A 89 2.09 -3.15 18.36
CA VAL A 89 1.99 -1.90 17.60
C VAL A 89 0.58 -1.34 17.57
N ASP A 90 0.51 -0.02 17.42
CA ASP A 90 -0.71 0.70 17.13
C ASP A 90 -0.90 0.84 15.61
N ASP A 91 -2.14 0.71 15.12
CA ASP A 91 -2.50 1.09 13.75
C ASP A 91 -2.94 2.56 13.77
N TYR A 92 -2.03 3.43 13.34
CA TYR A 92 -2.27 4.88 13.40
C TYR A 92 -3.15 5.32 12.24
N TRP A 93 -4.40 5.67 12.54
CA TRP A 93 -5.31 6.22 11.55
C TRP A 93 -5.04 7.70 11.28
N LEU A 94 -5.01 8.10 10.00
CA LEU A 94 -4.73 9.46 9.52
C LEU A 94 -5.94 10.00 8.71
N PRO A 95 -6.94 10.57 9.36
CA PRO A 95 -8.17 11.01 8.69
C PRO A 95 -7.92 12.13 7.66
N ALA A 96 -6.90 12.95 7.85
CA ALA A 96 -6.51 14.01 6.92
C ALA A 96 -5.67 13.52 5.73
N HIS A 97 -5.31 12.23 5.68
CA HIS A 97 -4.41 11.64 4.69
C HIS A 97 -3.03 12.34 4.58
N THR A 98 -2.60 12.96 5.66
CA THR A 98 -1.31 13.67 5.77
C THR A 98 -0.75 13.53 7.17
N ILE A 99 0.55 13.72 7.31
CA ILE A 99 1.26 13.83 8.58
C ILE A 99 2.25 15.00 8.50
N PRO A 100 2.34 15.85 9.53
CA PRO A 100 3.35 16.89 9.58
C PRO A 100 4.75 16.31 9.46
N ALA A 101 5.61 16.94 8.67
CA ALA A 101 6.95 16.42 8.40
C ALA A 101 7.93 17.53 8.01
N GLU A 102 9.22 17.26 8.23
CA GLU A 102 10.33 18.09 7.80
C GLU A 102 11.47 17.24 7.22
N ARG A 103 12.26 17.81 6.31
CA ARG A 103 13.46 17.16 5.79
C ARG A 103 14.65 17.43 6.70
N ARG A 104 15.37 16.39 7.05
CA ARG A 104 16.61 16.48 7.84
C ARG A 104 17.82 16.74 6.93
N PRO A 105 18.92 17.32 7.45
CA PRO A 105 20.13 17.61 6.65
C PRO A 105 20.76 16.37 5.98
N ASN A 106 20.57 15.19 6.55
CA ASN A 106 21.03 13.91 6.01
C ASN A 106 20.09 13.29 4.96
N GLY A 107 19.02 13.99 4.58
CA GLY A 107 18.03 13.54 3.60
C GLY A 107 16.85 12.75 4.17
N TRP A 108 16.91 12.32 5.42
CA TRP A 108 15.77 11.65 6.07
C TRP A 108 14.58 12.57 6.25
N ILE A 109 13.41 11.99 6.44
CA ILE A 109 12.17 12.72 6.71
C ILE A 109 11.78 12.48 8.17
N ARG A 110 11.66 13.57 8.93
CA ARG A 110 11.06 13.53 10.26
C ARG A 110 9.57 13.73 10.15
N ILE A 111 8.80 12.80 10.72
CA ILE A 111 7.35 12.92 10.86
C ILE A 111 6.98 13.20 12.31
N PHE A 112 5.86 13.89 12.53
CA PHE A 112 5.42 14.32 13.86
C PHE A 112 3.99 13.86 14.14
N ARG A 113 3.82 13.19 15.28
CA ARG A 113 2.52 12.87 15.88
C ARG A 113 2.76 12.44 17.32
N SER A 114 2.02 12.99 18.26
CA SER A 114 2.29 12.87 19.71
C SER A 114 2.27 11.44 20.25
N ASP A 115 1.55 10.54 19.59
CA ASP A 115 1.41 9.13 19.98
C ASP A 115 2.34 8.17 19.20
N LEU A 116 3.16 8.69 18.26
CA LEU A 116 4.06 7.86 17.46
C LEU A 116 5.11 7.16 18.33
N LYS A 117 5.22 5.86 18.09
CA LYS A 117 6.26 5.00 18.65
C LYS A 117 6.68 4.00 17.60
N ALA A 118 7.97 3.73 17.50
CA ALA A 118 8.50 2.64 16.67
C ALA A 118 9.92 2.29 17.10
N ALA A 119 10.33 1.07 16.87
CA ALA A 119 11.69 0.62 17.12
C ALA A 119 12.63 1.04 15.97
N ILE A 120 13.83 1.48 16.31
CA ILE A 120 14.88 1.81 15.32
C ILE A 120 15.25 0.53 14.57
N GLY A 121 15.32 0.62 13.24
CA GLY A 121 15.59 -0.50 12.33
C GLY A 121 14.32 -1.16 11.78
N ASN A 122 13.16 -0.93 12.39
CA ASN A 122 11.88 -1.41 11.86
C ASN A 122 11.42 -0.59 10.66
N THR A 123 10.44 -1.13 9.93
CA THR A 123 9.82 -0.50 8.77
C THR A 123 8.49 0.14 9.16
N MET A 124 8.35 1.43 8.92
CA MET A 124 7.06 2.11 9.01
C MET A 124 6.37 2.09 7.65
N VAL A 125 5.20 1.45 7.58
CA VAL A 125 4.39 1.31 6.37
C VAL A 125 3.29 2.36 6.38
N PHE A 126 3.24 3.16 5.32
CA PHE A 126 2.19 4.12 5.04
C PHE A 126 1.11 3.44 4.20
N GLY A 127 0.03 3.06 4.84
CA GLY A 127 -1.07 2.32 4.23
C GLY A 127 -1.83 3.16 3.22
N ALA A 128 -1.92 2.68 1.98
CA ALA A 128 -2.64 3.38 0.91
C ALA A 128 -4.10 3.66 1.30
N ALA A 129 -4.54 4.92 1.12
CA ALA A 129 -5.89 5.34 1.45
C ALA A 129 -6.96 4.71 0.54
N ARG A 130 -6.58 4.37 -0.68
CA ARG A 130 -7.45 3.72 -1.66
C ARG A 130 -7.05 2.26 -1.81
N ARG A 131 -7.79 1.37 -1.15
CA ARG A 131 -7.63 -0.09 -1.27
C ARG A 131 -8.49 -0.67 -2.40
N LEU A 132 -8.81 0.12 -3.42
CA LEU A 132 -9.79 -0.21 -4.46
C LEU A 132 -9.14 -0.59 -5.80
N ASN A 133 -7.91 -1.06 -5.76
CA ASN A 133 -7.18 -1.51 -6.96
C ASN A 133 -6.79 -2.98 -6.83
N PRO A 134 -7.77 -3.90 -6.81
CA PRO A 134 -7.48 -5.33 -6.84
C PRO A 134 -6.87 -5.70 -8.20
N GLY A 135 -6.15 -6.81 -8.22
CA GLY A 135 -5.66 -7.38 -9.47
C GLY A 135 -6.80 -7.83 -10.38
N ILE A 136 -7.86 -8.40 -9.78
CA ILE A 136 -9.04 -8.88 -10.50
C ILE A 136 -10.29 -8.46 -9.72
N THR A 137 -11.22 -7.80 -10.40
CA THR A 137 -12.56 -7.50 -9.89
C THR A 137 -13.59 -8.33 -10.64
N VAL A 138 -14.52 -8.94 -9.92
CA VAL A 138 -15.64 -9.71 -10.48
C VAL A 138 -16.92 -9.18 -9.86
N SER A 139 -17.86 -8.68 -10.68
CA SER A 139 -19.15 -8.17 -10.21
C SER A 139 -20.29 -8.68 -11.09
N ASP A 140 -21.41 -9.01 -10.43
CA ASP A 140 -22.67 -9.44 -11.09
C ASP A 140 -22.43 -10.56 -12.13
N SER A 141 -21.46 -11.47 -11.86
CA SER A 141 -20.95 -12.46 -12.81
C SER A 141 -21.16 -13.90 -12.34
N GLN A 142 -21.01 -14.85 -13.26
CA GLN A 142 -21.19 -16.27 -12.98
C GLN A 142 -20.23 -17.15 -13.78
N GLY A 143 -19.74 -18.24 -13.16
CA GLY A 143 -18.89 -19.21 -13.83
C GLY A 143 -17.51 -18.62 -14.18
N ILE A 144 -16.85 -18.02 -13.21
CA ILE A 144 -15.52 -17.41 -13.39
C ILE A 144 -14.47 -18.35 -12.80
N ALA A 145 -13.48 -18.71 -13.62
CA ALA A 145 -12.34 -19.51 -13.19
C ALA A 145 -11.05 -18.68 -13.28
N ILE A 146 -10.28 -18.66 -12.19
CA ILE A 146 -8.97 -18.00 -12.10
C ILE A 146 -7.97 -19.11 -11.78
N LEU A 147 -7.12 -19.48 -12.75
CA LEU A 147 -6.29 -20.67 -12.70
C LEU A 147 -4.83 -20.30 -12.92
N ASP A 148 -3.92 -20.76 -12.05
CA ASP A 148 -2.48 -20.49 -12.16
C ASP A 148 -2.16 -19.00 -12.37
N VAL A 149 -2.78 -18.11 -11.60
CA VAL A 149 -2.59 -16.67 -11.68
C VAL A 149 -1.78 -16.18 -10.48
N LYS A 150 -0.68 -15.46 -10.74
CA LYS A 150 0.14 -14.82 -9.71
C LYS A 150 -0.20 -13.33 -9.65
N LEU A 151 -0.53 -12.86 -8.44
CA LEU A 151 -0.85 -11.46 -8.18
C LEU A 151 0.19 -10.86 -7.23
N HIS A 152 0.89 -9.82 -7.67
CA HIS A 152 1.91 -9.13 -6.90
C HIS A 152 1.54 -7.66 -6.73
N HIS A 153 1.82 -7.10 -5.54
CA HIS A 153 1.74 -5.68 -5.22
C HIS A 153 0.38 -5.01 -5.53
N CYS A 154 -0.72 -5.77 -5.48
CA CYS A 154 -2.05 -5.21 -5.72
C CYS A 154 -2.41 -4.14 -4.67
N GLY A 155 -3.19 -3.15 -5.07
CA GLY A 155 -3.63 -2.03 -4.24
C GLY A 155 -4.82 -2.37 -3.33
N GLY A 156 -4.70 -3.44 -2.56
CA GLY A 156 -5.74 -3.96 -1.67
C GLY A 156 -5.81 -5.47 -1.75
N MET A 157 -6.98 -6.00 -2.07
CA MET A 157 -7.17 -7.44 -2.24
C MET A 157 -6.70 -7.89 -3.62
N GLY A 158 -6.15 -9.11 -3.72
CA GLY A 158 -5.76 -9.69 -5.01
C GLY A 158 -6.96 -9.90 -5.93
N VAL A 159 -8.03 -10.48 -5.39
CA VAL A 159 -9.30 -10.72 -6.10
C VAL A 159 -10.46 -10.23 -5.24
N ILE A 160 -11.40 -9.51 -5.84
CA ILE A 160 -12.68 -9.14 -5.21
C ILE A 160 -13.81 -9.69 -6.08
N ALA A 161 -14.70 -10.49 -5.48
CA ALA A 161 -15.93 -10.95 -6.13
C ALA A 161 -17.16 -10.48 -5.35
N GLN A 162 -18.06 -9.77 -6.01
CA GLN A 162 -19.28 -9.23 -5.41
C GLN A 162 -20.51 -9.56 -6.27
N ARG A 163 -21.61 -9.92 -5.62
CA ARG A 163 -22.89 -10.30 -6.28
C ARG A 163 -22.69 -11.32 -7.41
N SER A 164 -21.76 -12.24 -7.21
CA SER A 164 -21.32 -13.21 -8.21
C SER A 164 -21.38 -14.64 -7.64
N ARG A 165 -21.44 -15.64 -8.51
CA ARG A 165 -21.54 -17.06 -8.11
C ARG A 165 -20.71 -17.94 -9.01
N ASP A 166 -20.42 -19.15 -8.54
CA ASP A 166 -19.60 -20.16 -9.26
C ASP A 166 -18.22 -19.58 -9.61
N ILE A 167 -17.52 -19.08 -8.56
CA ILE A 167 -16.19 -18.52 -8.67
C ILE A 167 -15.18 -19.55 -8.19
N GLY A 168 -14.33 -20.03 -9.08
CA GLY A 168 -13.22 -20.93 -8.78
C GLY A 168 -11.90 -20.20 -8.81
N ILE A 169 -11.05 -20.38 -7.77
CA ILE A 169 -9.67 -19.91 -7.73
C ILE A 169 -8.80 -21.11 -7.43
N GLU A 170 -7.96 -21.48 -8.36
CA GLU A 170 -7.13 -22.70 -8.29
C GLU A 170 -5.70 -22.39 -8.73
N ARG A 171 -4.78 -23.16 -8.15
CA ARG A 171 -3.37 -23.11 -8.47
C ARG A 171 -3.02 -24.23 -9.42
#